data_7aafc9a85dd33274b35870366048d640
#
_entry.id   7aafc9a85dd33274b35870366048d640
#
_cell.length_a   1.000
_cell.length_b   1.000
_cell.length_c   1.000
_cell.angle_alpha   90.00
_cell.angle_beta   90.00
_cell.angle_gamma   90.00
#
_symmetry.space_group_name_H-M   'P 1'
#
loop_
_entity.id
_entity.type
_entity.pdbx_description
1 polymer ?
#
loop_
_entity_poly.entity_id
_entity_poly.type
_entity_poly.pdbx_seq_one_letter_code
_entity_poly.pdbx_strand_id
1 'polypeptide(L)'
;MTRFHIQTPSRLHFGLLGWGPESPRQFGGVGLMIDAPGLEFTAEPSPSWHAEGPLAARTIDVARRVAGRLAHRGLAVTPARFEMHHAPPEHAGLGVGTQLSLAVTRVLTAMAGLETISTADLADLSGRGHRSGIGLHGFVHGGLIVDGGRRQSGGIPPLLIRQAFPPDWGILVVIPGPFQGLHGPAEIQAFAQLPPIPRPLTDRLCHLVLLGLLPALVEHDLASFGRAVSELQGHVGTHFAPAQCGSYARPAVESVVRHLESEGLSGVGQSSWGPAIYAFTDEPIERRVAVLKRLHDQFGLAAEAAFWTAARPQGATLTRQLTVCLL
;
A
#
# COMPACT_ATOMS: atom_id res chain seq x y z
N MET A 1 -33.24 4.77 -1.11
CA MET A 1 -32.23 3.69 -1.11
C MET A 1 -30.95 4.19 -0.43
N THR A 2 -30.19 3.32 0.20
CA THR A 2 -28.93 3.73 0.86
C THR A 2 -27.75 3.41 -0.07
N ARG A 3 -26.97 4.41 -0.47
CA ARG A 3 -25.75 4.26 -1.27
C ARG A 3 -24.53 4.56 -0.39
N PHE A 4 -23.53 3.72 -0.48
CA PHE A 4 -22.26 3.87 0.21
C PHE A 4 -21.22 4.29 -0.81
N HIS A 5 -20.40 5.27 -0.47
CA HIS A 5 -19.25 5.70 -1.27
C HIS A 5 -17.98 5.57 -0.44
N ILE A 6 -16.98 4.91 -0.98
CA ILE A 6 -15.70 4.69 -0.30
C ILE A 6 -14.53 5.12 -1.19
N GLN A 7 -13.58 5.79 -0.56
CA GLN A 7 -12.28 6.13 -1.13
C GLN A 7 -11.18 5.59 -0.23
N THR A 8 -10.17 4.96 -0.79
CA THR A 8 -9.01 4.44 -0.06
C THR A 8 -7.72 5.07 -0.54
N PRO A 9 -6.70 5.18 0.33
CA PRO A 9 -5.34 5.47 -0.11
C PRO A 9 -4.73 4.31 -0.89
N SER A 10 -3.62 4.55 -1.58
CA SER A 10 -2.65 3.51 -1.94
C SER A 10 -1.50 3.45 -0.94
N ARG A 11 -0.70 2.39 -1.02
CA ARG A 11 0.37 2.12 -0.07
C ARG A 11 1.72 1.99 -0.78
N LEU A 12 2.70 2.79 -0.37
CA LEU A 12 4.11 2.55 -0.62
C LEU A 12 4.69 1.71 0.53
N HIS A 13 5.48 0.70 0.22
CA HIS A 13 6.10 -0.18 1.20
C HIS A 13 7.62 -0.07 1.09
N PHE A 14 8.26 0.47 2.12
CA PHE A 14 9.69 0.75 2.08
C PHE A 14 10.54 -0.47 2.41
N GLY A 15 9.98 -1.42 3.11
CA GLY A 15 10.73 -2.64 3.37
C GLY A 15 10.29 -3.39 4.61
N LEU A 16 10.99 -4.46 4.80
CA LEU A 16 10.82 -5.54 5.76
C LEU A 16 11.93 -5.43 6.81
N LEU A 17 11.62 -5.58 8.07
CA LEU A 17 12.56 -5.43 9.18
C LEU A 17 13.10 -6.77 9.68
N GLY A 18 12.35 -7.86 9.53
CA GLY A 18 12.75 -9.17 10.02
C GLY A 18 12.10 -10.33 9.28
N TRP A 19 12.86 -11.39 9.05
CA TRP A 19 12.41 -12.62 8.40
C TRP A 19 13.27 -13.80 8.83
N GLY A 20 12.65 -14.95 9.08
CA GLY A 20 13.32 -16.20 9.36
C GLY A 20 13.08 -16.73 10.78
N PRO A 21 13.53 -17.96 11.07
CA PRO A 21 13.21 -18.67 12.30
C PRO A 21 13.77 -18.01 13.58
N GLU A 22 14.90 -17.34 13.47
CA GLU A 22 15.55 -16.67 14.61
C GLU A 22 14.98 -15.26 14.87
N SER A 23 14.21 -14.71 13.93
CA SER A 23 13.57 -13.42 14.14
C SER A 23 12.42 -13.56 15.13
N PRO A 24 12.37 -12.76 16.20
CA PRO A 24 11.31 -12.84 17.22
C PRO A 24 9.93 -12.51 16.61
N ARG A 25 9.92 -11.75 15.54
CA ARG A 25 8.72 -11.38 14.79
C ARG A 25 9.00 -11.44 13.29
N GLN A 26 8.00 -11.86 12.53
CA GLN A 26 8.10 -12.01 11.08
C GLN A 26 7.60 -10.77 10.37
N PHE A 27 8.26 -10.41 9.28
CA PHE A 27 7.98 -9.22 8.50
C PHE A 27 8.32 -7.94 9.30
N GLY A 28 7.32 -7.22 9.82
CA GLY A 28 7.53 -5.87 10.31
C GLY A 28 7.90 -4.93 9.16
N GLY A 29 7.59 -3.69 9.26
CA GLY A 29 7.92 -2.82 8.15
C GLY A 29 7.57 -1.38 8.37
N VAL A 30 7.97 -0.58 7.40
CA VAL A 30 7.63 0.82 7.29
C VAL A 30 7.06 1.12 5.90
N GLY A 31 6.07 2.00 5.85
CA GLY A 31 5.44 2.41 4.59
C GLY A 31 4.59 3.64 4.75
N LEU A 32 4.20 4.21 3.62
CA LEU A 32 3.50 5.48 3.55
C LEU A 32 2.20 5.31 2.76
N MET A 33 1.14 5.90 3.28
CA MET A 33 -0.12 5.99 2.55
C MET A 33 -0.11 7.24 1.68
N ILE A 34 -0.46 7.07 0.39
CA ILE A 34 -0.51 8.13 -0.60
C ILE A 34 -1.93 8.35 -1.09
N ASP A 35 -2.24 9.59 -1.44
CA ASP A 35 -3.58 10.01 -1.82
C ASP A 35 -3.98 9.47 -3.19
N ALA A 36 -3.10 9.57 -4.17
CA ALA A 36 -3.34 9.09 -5.53
C ALA A 36 -2.19 8.17 -6.01
N PRO A 37 -2.55 7.16 -6.84
CA PRO A 37 -3.89 6.75 -7.24
C PRO A 37 -4.57 5.97 -6.11
N GLY A 38 -5.78 6.33 -5.74
CA GLY A 38 -6.59 5.63 -4.75
C GLY A 38 -7.60 4.68 -5.40
N LEU A 39 -8.22 3.81 -4.61
CA LEU A 39 -9.38 3.03 -5.03
C LEU A 39 -10.65 3.80 -4.65
N GLU A 40 -11.59 3.90 -5.56
CA GLU A 40 -12.87 4.58 -5.35
C GLU A 40 -14.01 3.80 -5.96
N PHE A 41 -15.07 3.58 -5.18
CA PHE A 41 -16.30 2.97 -5.68
C PHE A 41 -17.52 3.35 -4.84
N THR A 42 -18.70 3.14 -5.46
CA THR A 42 -19.97 3.15 -4.75
C THR A 42 -20.57 1.75 -4.67
N ALA A 43 -21.40 1.53 -3.64
CA ALA A 43 -22.14 0.29 -3.46
C ALA A 43 -23.54 0.55 -2.91
N GLU A 44 -24.50 -0.25 -3.36
CA GLU A 44 -25.88 -0.19 -2.90
C GLU A 44 -26.47 -1.61 -2.76
N PRO A 45 -27.44 -1.84 -1.88
CA PRO A 45 -28.17 -3.10 -1.81
C PRO A 45 -28.79 -3.48 -3.14
N SER A 46 -28.69 -4.76 -3.51
CA SER A 46 -29.17 -5.28 -4.79
C SER A 46 -29.72 -6.70 -4.60
N PRO A 47 -30.62 -7.19 -5.45
CA PRO A 47 -31.09 -8.59 -5.39
C PRO A 47 -29.98 -9.61 -5.67
N SER A 48 -28.92 -9.22 -6.35
CA SER A 48 -27.79 -10.10 -6.69
C SER A 48 -26.46 -9.36 -6.65
N TRP A 49 -25.36 -10.11 -6.51
CA TRP A 49 -24.01 -9.57 -6.60
C TRP A 49 -23.72 -9.11 -8.03
N HIS A 50 -23.43 -7.84 -8.19
CA HIS A 50 -23.05 -7.21 -9.46
C HIS A 50 -21.92 -6.22 -9.23
N ALA A 51 -21.01 -6.10 -10.20
CA ALA A 51 -19.98 -5.06 -10.21
C ALA A 51 -19.66 -4.65 -11.64
N GLU A 52 -19.37 -3.38 -11.84
CA GLU A 52 -18.95 -2.80 -13.11
C GLU A 52 -17.74 -1.88 -12.92
N GLY A 53 -17.00 -1.60 -14.00
CA GLY A 53 -15.77 -0.81 -13.95
C GLY A 53 -14.52 -1.64 -13.64
N PRO A 54 -13.39 -0.98 -13.29
CA PRO A 54 -12.13 -1.65 -13.02
C PRO A 54 -12.24 -2.60 -11.80
N LEU A 55 -11.57 -3.76 -11.86
CA LEU A 55 -11.58 -4.80 -10.82
C LEU A 55 -12.96 -5.44 -10.54
N ALA A 56 -13.96 -5.28 -11.39
CA ALA A 56 -15.34 -5.75 -11.16
C ALA A 56 -15.41 -7.23 -10.76
N ALA A 57 -14.78 -8.15 -11.50
CA ALA A 57 -14.78 -9.58 -11.20
C ALA A 57 -14.15 -9.86 -9.81
N ARG A 58 -13.02 -9.23 -9.53
CA ARG A 58 -12.32 -9.38 -8.24
C ARG A 58 -13.12 -8.81 -7.07
N THR A 59 -13.86 -7.72 -7.31
CA THR A 59 -14.77 -7.13 -6.30
C THR A 59 -15.86 -8.11 -5.91
N ILE A 60 -16.50 -8.78 -6.87
CA ILE A 60 -17.51 -9.82 -6.60
C ILE A 60 -16.92 -10.99 -5.81
N ASP A 61 -15.72 -11.47 -6.17
CA ASP A 61 -15.06 -12.57 -5.45
C ASP A 61 -14.74 -12.19 -4.00
N VAL A 62 -14.27 -10.97 -3.78
CA VAL A 62 -14.04 -10.43 -2.43
C VAL A 62 -15.36 -10.34 -1.67
N ALA A 63 -16.40 -9.76 -2.28
CA ALA A 63 -17.70 -9.56 -1.65
C ALA A 63 -18.33 -10.88 -1.19
N ARG A 64 -18.30 -11.91 -2.03
CA ARG A 64 -18.81 -13.25 -1.70
C ARG A 64 -18.05 -13.88 -0.53
N ARG A 65 -16.72 -13.78 -0.51
CA ARG A 65 -15.90 -14.30 0.60
C ARG A 65 -16.20 -13.58 1.91
N VAL A 66 -16.30 -12.26 1.88
CA VAL A 66 -16.61 -11.43 3.06
C VAL A 66 -18.03 -11.73 3.55
N ALA A 67 -19.02 -11.80 2.66
CA ALA A 67 -20.39 -12.16 3.02
C ALA A 67 -20.47 -13.55 3.68
N GLY A 68 -19.73 -14.56 3.16
CA GLY A 68 -19.63 -15.86 3.79
C GLY A 68 -19.07 -15.79 5.22
N ARG A 69 -18.00 -15.01 5.45
CA ARG A 69 -17.43 -14.83 6.79
C ARG A 69 -18.37 -14.10 7.74
N LEU A 70 -19.09 -13.10 7.26
CA LEU A 70 -20.13 -12.41 8.03
C LEU A 70 -21.28 -13.36 8.41
N ALA A 71 -21.72 -14.19 7.47
CA ALA A 71 -22.75 -15.22 7.74
C ALA A 71 -22.31 -16.21 8.81
N HIS A 72 -21.05 -16.66 8.82
CA HIS A 72 -20.50 -17.50 9.90
C HIS A 72 -20.48 -16.82 11.26
N ARG A 73 -20.55 -15.48 11.31
CA ARG A 73 -20.69 -14.69 12.54
C ARG A 73 -22.16 -14.34 12.87
N GLY A 74 -23.13 -14.94 12.16
CA GLY A 74 -24.56 -14.67 12.33
C GLY A 74 -25.06 -13.34 11.74
N LEU A 75 -24.24 -12.70 10.87
CA LEU A 75 -24.58 -11.44 10.22
C LEU A 75 -24.96 -11.69 8.76
N ALA A 76 -26.26 -11.51 8.46
CA ALA A 76 -26.74 -11.60 7.08
C ALA A 76 -26.38 -10.31 6.31
N VAL A 77 -25.86 -10.45 5.11
CA VAL A 77 -25.57 -9.34 4.20
C VAL A 77 -26.39 -9.51 2.94
N THR A 78 -27.18 -8.50 2.63
CA THR A 78 -27.86 -8.39 1.32
C THR A 78 -26.79 -8.26 0.23
N PRO A 79 -26.92 -8.96 -0.91
CA PRO A 79 -26.04 -8.73 -2.06
C PRO A 79 -26.02 -7.25 -2.46
N ALA A 80 -24.95 -6.83 -3.11
CA ALA A 80 -24.75 -5.43 -3.48
C ALA A 80 -24.36 -5.29 -4.94
N ARG A 81 -24.72 -4.16 -5.53
CA ARG A 81 -24.18 -3.63 -6.77
C ARG A 81 -23.04 -2.69 -6.45
N PHE A 82 -21.88 -2.91 -7.06
CA PHE A 82 -20.69 -2.07 -6.96
C PHE A 82 -20.45 -1.35 -8.30
N GLU A 83 -20.18 -0.07 -8.23
CA GLU A 83 -19.74 0.74 -9.35
C GLU A 83 -18.33 1.25 -9.05
N MET A 84 -17.34 0.65 -9.73
CA MET A 84 -15.93 0.94 -9.51
C MET A 84 -15.53 2.13 -10.38
N HIS A 85 -15.31 3.30 -9.75
CA HIS A 85 -14.99 4.54 -10.45
C HIS A 85 -13.52 4.63 -10.80
N HIS A 86 -12.66 4.26 -9.84
CA HIS A 86 -11.21 4.32 -10.00
C HIS A 86 -10.51 3.17 -9.27
N ALA A 87 -9.45 2.65 -9.89
CA ALA A 87 -8.56 1.69 -9.27
C ALA A 87 -7.12 1.88 -9.76
N PRO A 88 -6.13 1.80 -8.87
CA PRO A 88 -4.73 1.75 -9.26
C PRO A 88 -4.43 0.47 -10.06
N PRO A 89 -3.33 0.43 -10.85
CA PRO A 89 -2.90 -0.79 -11.52
C PRO A 89 -2.66 -1.93 -10.54
N GLU A 90 -3.16 -3.13 -10.87
CA GLU A 90 -2.93 -4.31 -10.06
C GLU A 90 -1.47 -4.75 -10.11
N HIS A 91 -1.00 -5.30 -9.00
CA HIS A 91 0.36 -5.88 -8.88
C HIS A 91 1.50 -4.89 -9.18
N ALA A 92 1.23 -3.59 -9.12
CA ALA A 92 2.22 -2.54 -9.27
C ALA A 92 3.00 -2.22 -7.98
N GLY A 93 2.74 -2.89 -6.86
CA GLY A 93 3.39 -2.57 -5.58
C GLY A 93 2.63 -1.53 -4.73
N LEU A 94 1.43 -1.11 -5.16
CA LEU A 94 0.61 -0.07 -4.51
C LEU A 94 -0.40 -0.61 -3.48
N GLY A 95 -0.44 -1.91 -3.25
CA GLY A 95 -1.30 -2.52 -2.23
C GLY A 95 -2.78 -2.66 -2.61
N VAL A 96 -3.13 -2.54 -3.88
CA VAL A 96 -4.51 -2.51 -4.42
C VAL A 96 -5.38 -3.65 -3.90
N GLY A 97 -4.90 -4.89 -3.96
CA GLY A 97 -5.67 -6.04 -3.50
C GLY A 97 -5.97 -6.03 -1.99
N THR A 98 -5.13 -5.40 -1.18
CA THR A 98 -5.38 -5.20 0.25
C THR A 98 -6.43 -4.12 0.44
N GLN A 99 -6.27 -2.97 -0.21
CA GLN A 99 -7.23 -1.86 -0.11
C GLN A 99 -8.62 -2.27 -0.61
N LEU A 100 -8.72 -2.99 -1.72
CA LEU A 100 -10.00 -3.52 -2.22
C LEU A 100 -10.68 -4.46 -1.20
N SER A 101 -9.93 -5.40 -0.63
CA SER A 101 -10.50 -6.34 0.33
C SER A 101 -10.99 -5.64 1.59
N LEU A 102 -10.22 -4.67 2.11
CA LEU A 102 -10.59 -3.87 3.28
C LEU A 102 -11.80 -2.96 2.98
N ALA A 103 -11.82 -2.32 1.81
CA ALA A 103 -12.90 -1.43 1.40
C ALA A 103 -14.24 -2.16 1.23
N VAL A 104 -14.23 -3.29 0.52
CA VAL A 104 -15.43 -4.14 0.38
C VAL A 104 -15.90 -4.63 1.75
N THR A 105 -14.97 -5.07 2.63
CA THR A 105 -15.32 -5.48 3.99
C THR A 105 -15.98 -4.34 4.76
N ARG A 106 -15.41 -3.15 4.70
CA ARG A 106 -15.93 -1.97 5.41
C ARG A 106 -17.33 -1.57 4.93
N VAL A 107 -17.58 -1.65 3.63
CA VAL A 107 -18.91 -1.38 3.04
C VAL A 107 -19.91 -2.46 3.47
N LEU A 108 -19.59 -3.74 3.33
CA LEU A 108 -20.52 -4.82 3.68
C LEU A 108 -20.83 -4.88 5.17
N THR A 109 -19.87 -4.57 6.04
CA THR A 109 -20.13 -4.44 7.49
C THR A 109 -21.06 -3.27 7.80
N ALA A 110 -20.88 -2.12 7.13
CA ALA A 110 -21.78 -0.98 7.28
C ALA A 110 -23.19 -1.29 6.76
N MET A 111 -23.31 -2.04 5.65
CA MET A 111 -24.62 -2.52 5.15
C MET A 111 -25.30 -3.51 6.11
N ALA A 112 -24.51 -4.30 6.86
CA ALA A 112 -25.01 -5.19 7.91
C ALA A 112 -25.32 -4.47 9.23
N GLY A 113 -25.24 -3.12 9.27
CA GLY A 113 -25.53 -2.31 10.47
C GLY A 113 -24.36 -2.14 11.44
N LEU A 114 -23.15 -2.61 11.09
CA LEU A 114 -21.94 -2.40 11.89
C LEU A 114 -21.26 -1.07 11.48
N GLU A 115 -21.70 0.03 12.12
CA GLU A 115 -21.14 1.37 11.83
C GLU A 115 -19.64 1.48 12.17
N THR A 116 -19.19 0.73 13.16
CA THR A 116 -17.78 0.65 13.55
C THR A 116 -17.31 -0.80 13.53
N ILE A 117 -16.05 -1.01 13.15
CA ILE A 117 -15.41 -2.33 13.15
C ILE A 117 -13.99 -2.18 13.68
N SER A 118 -13.56 -3.10 14.54
CA SER A 118 -12.19 -3.12 15.03
C SER A 118 -11.20 -3.44 13.91
N THR A 119 -9.97 -2.95 14.03
CA THR A 119 -8.89 -3.30 13.06
C THR A 119 -8.68 -4.81 12.97
N ALA A 120 -8.84 -5.52 14.09
CA ALA A 120 -8.71 -6.98 14.15
C ALA A 120 -9.84 -7.68 13.36
N ASP A 121 -11.09 -7.27 13.57
CA ASP A 121 -12.23 -7.83 12.83
C ASP A 121 -12.15 -7.48 11.33
N LEU A 122 -11.73 -6.25 11.01
CA LEU A 122 -11.53 -5.83 9.62
C LEU A 122 -10.49 -6.71 8.93
N ALA A 123 -9.38 -7.02 9.60
CA ALA A 123 -8.34 -7.92 9.09
C ALA A 123 -8.86 -9.35 8.90
N ASP A 124 -9.54 -9.89 9.90
CA ASP A 124 -10.08 -11.26 9.84
C ASP A 124 -11.14 -11.40 8.75
N LEU A 125 -12.12 -10.50 8.71
CA LEU A 125 -13.18 -10.51 7.70
C LEU A 125 -12.66 -10.30 6.28
N SER A 126 -11.67 -9.42 6.08
CA SER A 126 -11.05 -9.20 4.77
C SER A 126 -10.05 -10.29 4.37
N GLY A 127 -9.49 -11.01 5.35
CA GLY A 127 -8.38 -11.96 5.18
C GLY A 127 -7.07 -11.24 4.83
N ARG A 128 -6.87 -10.04 5.36
CA ARG A 128 -5.69 -9.20 5.10
C ARG A 128 -4.95 -8.86 6.41
N GLY A 129 -3.73 -8.33 6.28
CA GLY A 129 -2.93 -7.96 7.44
C GLY A 129 -2.11 -9.11 8.04
N HIS A 130 -2.13 -10.31 7.47
CA HIS A 130 -1.43 -11.48 8.05
C HIS A 130 0.08 -11.52 7.75
N ARG A 131 0.59 -10.73 6.83
CA ARG A 131 2.04 -10.58 6.57
C ARG A 131 2.52 -9.21 7.05
N SER A 132 2.24 -8.16 6.32
CA SER A 132 2.53 -6.78 6.71
C SER A 132 1.26 -6.09 7.20
N GLY A 133 1.35 -5.34 8.28
CA GLY A 133 0.28 -4.50 8.82
C GLY A 133 0.15 -3.15 8.14
N ILE A 134 1.13 -2.73 7.32
CA ILE A 134 1.16 -1.38 6.72
C ILE A 134 -0.13 -1.05 5.97
N GLY A 135 -0.57 -1.94 5.07
CA GLY A 135 -1.79 -1.71 4.28
C GLY A 135 -3.07 -1.71 5.13
N LEU A 136 -3.12 -2.50 6.19
CA LEU A 136 -4.24 -2.57 7.13
C LEU A 136 -4.32 -1.31 8.01
N HIS A 137 -3.22 -1.02 8.72
CA HIS A 137 -3.17 0.16 9.59
C HIS A 137 -3.26 1.46 8.80
N GLY A 138 -2.65 1.50 7.61
CA GLY A 138 -2.74 2.62 6.71
C GLY A 138 -4.16 2.86 6.18
N PHE A 139 -4.92 1.79 5.89
CA PHE A 139 -6.34 1.90 5.55
C PHE A 139 -7.15 2.56 6.67
N VAL A 140 -6.82 2.28 7.92
CA VAL A 140 -7.54 2.83 9.09
C VAL A 140 -7.08 4.23 9.44
N HIS A 141 -5.77 4.51 9.36
CA HIS A 141 -5.17 5.70 9.97
C HIS A 141 -4.53 6.69 8.99
N GLY A 142 -4.15 6.26 7.79
CA GLY A 142 -3.32 7.07 6.88
C GLY A 142 -1.92 7.37 7.45
N GLY A 143 -1.17 8.24 6.75
CA GLY A 143 0.17 8.67 7.16
C GLY A 143 1.28 7.64 6.94
N LEU A 144 2.43 7.88 7.55
CA LEU A 144 3.51 6.91 7.63
C LEU A 144 3.22 5.93 8.76
N ILE A 145 3.35 4.64 8.45
CA ILE A 145 3.03 3.53 9.35
C ILE A 145 4.30 2.70 9.59
N VAL A 146 4.55 2.38 10.86
CA VAL A 146 5.51 1.34 11.26
C VAL A 146 4.74 0.23 11.96
N ASP A 147 4.83 -0.99 11.44
CA ASP A 147 4.27 -2.18 12.08
C ASP A 147 5.37 -3.06 12.69
N GLY A 148 5.05 -3.69 13.82
CA GLY A 148 5.98 -4.51 14.59
C GLY A 148 6.13 -5.95 14.09
N GLY A 149 5.67 -6.28 12.90
CA GLY A 149 5.66 -7.66 12.40
C GLY A 149 4.69 -8.57 13.19
N ARG A 150 4.36 -9.72 12.64
CA ARG A 150 3.51 -10.72 13.31
C ARG A 150 4.34 -11.68 14.15
N ARG A 151 3.72 -12.30 15.14
CA ARG A 151 4.32 -13.43 15.88
C ARG A 151 4.53 -14.63 14.94
N GLN A 152 5.44 -15.54 15.29
CA GLN A 152 5.59 -16.79 14.54
C GLN A 152 4.32 -17.63 14.57
N SER A 153 3.59 -17.63 15.70
CA SER A 153 2.29 -18.27 15.86
C SER A 153 1.16 -17.67 15.03
N GLY A 154 1.43 -16.57 14.29
CA GLY A 154 0.43 -15.86 13.49
C GLY A 154 -0.07 -14.56 14.15
N GLY A 155 -1.24 -14.12 13.71
CA GLY A 155 -1.86 -12.87 14.16
C GLY A 155 -1.54 -11.68 13.26
N ILE A 156 -2.06 -10.53 13.66
CA ILE A 156 -1.90 -9.25 12.95
C ILE A 156 -0.68 -8.53 13.52
N PRO A 157 0.21 -7.98 12.68
CA PRO A 157 1.27 -7.10 13.13
C PRO A 157 0.69 -5.92 13.92
N PRO A 158 1.17 -5.60 15.13
CA PRO A 158 0.71 -4.44 15.87
C PRO A 158 1.16 -3.15 15.16
N LEU A 159 0.32 -2.14 15.20
CA LEU A 159 0.72 -0.76 14.89
C LEU A 159 1.67 -0.29 15.99
N LEU A 160 2.90 0.08 15.62
CA LEU A 160 3.86 0.66 16.56
C LEU A 160 3.84 2.18 16.49
N ILE A 161 3.89 2.73 15.27
CA ILE A 161 3.95 4.17 15.04
C ILE A 161 3.05 4.52 13.86
N ARG A 162 2.30 5.59 14.04
CA ARG A 162 1.66 6.35 12.98
C ARG A 162 2.18 7.78 13.06
N GLN A 163 2.85 8.24 11.99
CA GLN A 163 3.41 9.59 11.93
C GLN A 163 2.77 10.37 10.77
N ALA A 164 2.49 11.66 11.01
CA ALA A 164 2.12 12.56 9.93
C ALA A 164 3.31 12.75 8.98
N PHE A 165 3.03 12.88 7.72
CA PHE A 165 4.05 13.16 6.69
C PHE A 165 3.98 14.63 6.30
N PRO A 166 5.11 15.33 6.09
CA PRO A 166 5.12 16.74 5.72
C PRO A 166 4.31 17.01 4.44
N PRO A 167 3.34 17.92 4.47
CA PRO A 167 2.44 18.15 3.34
C PRO A 167 3.11 18.86 2.15
N ASP A 168 4.23 19.52 2.38
CA ASP A 168 5.06 20.21 1.40
C ASP A 168 6.00 19.26 0.64
N TRP A 169 6.27 18.07 1.17
CA TRP A 169 7.06 17.06 0.47
C TRP A 169 6.25 16.40 -0.64
N GLY A 170 6.68 16.63 -1.89
CA GLY A 170 6.12 15.94 -3.05
C GLY A 170 6.59 14.50 -3.11
N ILE A 171 5.68 13.61 -3.49
CA ILE A 171 5.93 12.18 -3.66
C ILE A 171 5.80 11.87 -5.14
N LEU A 172 6.89 11.51 -5.79
CA LEU A 172 6.87 10.98 -7.15
C LEU A 172 6.58 9.49 -7.10
N VAL A 173 5.69 9.02 -7.95
CA VAL A 173 5.47 7.60 -8.22
C VAL A 173 5.67 7.34 -9.70
N VAL A 174 6.47 6.32 -10.02
CA VAL A 174 6.74 5.87 -11.39
C VAL A 174 6.44 4.39 -11.51
N ILE A 175 5.66 3.98 -12.49
CA ILE A 175 5.32 2.59 -12.79
C ILE A 175 5.86 2.26 -14.18
N PRO A 176 7.13 1.84 -14.30
CA PRO A 176 7.77 1.65 -15.59
C PRO A 176 7.25 0.37 -16.28
N GLY A 177 6.52 0.56 -17.36
CA GLY A 177 6.07 -0.51 -18.26
C GLY A 177 4.94 -1.40 -17.75
N PRO A 178 4.51 -2.38 -18.55
CA PRO A 178 3.38 -3.26 -18.26
C PRO A 178 3.76 -4.44 -17.35
N PHE A 179 4.77 -4.28 -16.48
CA PHE A 179 5.24 -5.35 -15.60
C PHE A 179 4.36 -5.47 -14.37
N GLN A 180 4.25 -6.69 -13.87
CA GLN A 180 3.63 -6.98 -12.59
C GLN A 180 4.69 -7.47 -11.61
N GLY A 181 4.59 -7.00 -10.36
CA GLY A 181 5.37 -7.52 -9.24
C GLY A 181 4.91 -8.93 -8.83
N LEU A 182 5.73 -9.63 -8.05
CA LEU A 182 5.35 -10.94 -7.50
C LEU A 182 4.08 -10.81 -6.65
N HIS A 183 3.14 -11.73 -6.85
CA HIS A 183 1.87 -11.75 -6.13
C HIS A 183 1.31 -13.17 -5.98
N GLY A 184 0.33 -13.33 -5.06
CA GLY A 184 -0.36 -14.59 -4.85
C GLY A 184 0.56 -15.77 -4.50
N PRO A 185 0.37 -16.95 -5.11
CA PRO A 185 1.20 -18.14 -4.84
C PRO A 185 2.68 -17.93 -5.15
N ALA A 186 3.03 -17.20 -6.22
CA ALA A 186 4.42 -16.90 -6.59
C ALA A 186 5.12 -16.06 -5.53
N GLU A 187 4.44 -15.08 -4.95
CA GLU A 187 4.97 -14.27 -3.84
C GLU A 187 5.21 -15.13 -2.58
N ILE A 188 4.27 -16.03 -2.26
CA ILE A 188 4.43 -16.97 -1.12
C ILE A 188 5.65 -17.85 -1.33
N GLN A 189 5.81 -18.42 -2.53
CA GLN A 189 6.95 -19.25 -2.88
C GLN A 189 8.27 -18.48 -2.83
N ALA A 190 8.29 -17.24 -3.33
CA ALA A 190 9.46 -16.37 -3.27
C ALA A 190 9.89 -16.11 -1.83
N PHE A 191 8.96 -15.77 -0.92
CA PHE A 191 9.28 -15.60 0.49
C PHE A 191 9.80 -16.89 1.13
N ALA A 192 9.25 -18.05 0.79
CA ALA A 192 9.73 -19.33 1.32
C ALA A 192 11.15 -19.69 0.88
N GLN A 193 11.61 -19.12 -0.24
CA GLN A 193 12.96 -19.34 -0.80
C GLN A 193 13.98 -18.28 -0.35
N LEU A 194 13.53 -17.15 0.21
CA LEU A 194 14.42 -16.12 0.71
C LEU A 194 15.20 -16.62 1.93
N PRO A 195 16.51 -16.32 2.02
CA PRO A 195 17.29 -16.63 3.21
C PRO A 195 16.72 -15.84 4.41
N PRO A 196 16.91 -16.31 5.64
CA PRO A 196 16.63 -15.51 6.82
C PRO A 196 17.38 -14.18 6.82
N ILE A 197 16.76 -13.12 7.33
CA ILE A 197 17.47 -11.86 7.58
C ILE A 197 18.35 -12.06 8.81
N PRO A 198 19.69 -11.91 8.69
CA PRO A 198 20.56 -12.03 9.83
C PRO A 198 20.26 -10.97 10.90
N ARG A 199 20.39 -11.33 12.17
CA ARG A 199 20.12 -10.41 13.29
C ARG A 199 20.83 -9.05 13.17
N PRO A 200 22.13 -8.97 12.80
CA PRO A 200 22.80 -7.68 12.62
C PRO A 200 22.13 -6.78 11.59
N LEU A 201 21.56 -7.38 10.52
CA LEU A 201 20.83 -6.63 9.51
C LEU A 201 19.47 -6.15 10.07
N THR A 202 18.73 -7.00 10.78
CA THR A 202 17.50 -6.57 11.48
C THR A 202 17.79 -5.40 12.43
N ASP A 203 18.87 -5.49 13.23
CA ASP A 203 19.29 -4.44 14.16
C ASP A 203 19.60 -3.14 13.40
N ARG A 204 20.30 -3.22 12.25
CA ARG A 204 20.57 -2.06 11.39
C ARG A 204 19.31 -1.45 10.79
N LEU A 205 18.39 -2.28 10.27
CA LEU A 205 17.11 -1.82 9.72
C LEU A 205 16.24 -1.12 10.79
N CYS A 206 16.18 -1.69 11.99
CA CYS A 206 15.48 -1.06 13.12
C CYS A 206 16.14 0.27 13.53
N HIS A 207 17.46 0.34 13.56
CA HIS A 207 18.21 1.56 13.82
C HIS A 207 17.90 2.64 12.77
N LEU A 208 17.93 2.29 11.47
CA LEU A 208 17.62 3.21 10.38
C LEU A 208 16.21 3.79 10.50
N VAL A 209 15.23 2.96 10.87
CA VAL A 209 13.85 3.43 11.03
C VAL A 209 13.72 4.30 12.28
N LEU A 210 14.22 3.83 13.44
CA LEU A 210 13.96 4.47 14.72
C LEU A 210 14.82 5.73 14.96
N LEU A 211 16.08 5.70 14.55
CA LEU A 211 17.04 6.79 14.82
C LEU A 211 17.46 7.57 13.56
N GLY A 212 17.02 7.15 12.39
CA GLY A 212 17.24 7.86 11.13
C GLY A 212 15.95 8.43 10.54
N LEU A 213 15.10 7.56 10.01
CA LEU A 213 13.91 7.94 9.25
C LEU A 213 12.88 8.71 10.09
N LEU A 214 12.54 8.22 11.28
CA LEU A 214 11.48 8.83 12.09
C LEU A 214 11.88 10.19 12.66
N PRO A 215 13.07 10.39 13.25
CA PRO A 215 13.50 11.73 13.68
C PRO A 215 13.54 12.73 12.53
N ALA A 216 14.17 12.35 11.40
CA ALA A 216 14.26 13.22 10.22
C ALA A 216 12.87 13.63 9.69
N LEU A 217 11.90 12.70 9.73
CA LEU A 217 10.52 13.00 9.35
C LEU A 217 9.87 14.02 10.30
N VAL A 218 10.07 13.87 11.62
CA VAL A 218 9.52 14.79 12.63
C VAL A 218 10.17 16.17 12.56
N GLU A 219 11.46 16.22 12.26
CA GLU A 219 12.27 17.42 12.13
C GLU A 219 12.13 18.11 10.76
N HIS A 220 11.38 17.51 9.83
CA HIS A 220 11.24 17.94 8.44
C HIS A 220 12.58 18.01 7.69
N ASP A 221 13.53 17.14 8.02
CA ASP A 221 14.82 17.01 7.33
C ASP A 221 14.70 15.98 6.20
N LEU A 222 14.29 16.43 5.02
CA LEU A 222 14.14 15.58 3.83
C LEU A 222 15.44 14.88 3.44
N ALA A 223 16.59 15.55 3.58
CA ALA A 223 17.87 14.97 3.20
C ALA A 223 18.24 13.77 4.07
N SER A 224 18.07 13.88 5.38
CA SER A 224 18.31 12.77 6.33
C SER A 224 17.27 11.66 6.18
N PHE A 225 15.99 12.01 5.99
CA PHE A 225 14.92 11.08 5.69
C PHE A 225 15.25 10.26 4.42
N GLY A 226 15.61 10.95 3.34
CA GLY A 226 15.95 10.33 2.06
C GLY A 226 17.14 9.38 2.16
N ARG A 227 18.21 9.77 2.86
CA ARG A 227 19.36 8.88 3.12
C ARG A 227 18.94 7.61 3.85
N ALA A 228 18.13 7.75 4.91
CA ALA A 228 17.67 6.59 5.68
C ALA A 228 16.78 5.65 4.84
N VAL A 229 15.90 6.19 4.00
CA VAL A 229 15.07 5.40 3.08
C VAL A 229 15.91 4.69 2.03
N SER A 230 16.88 5.39 1.40
CA SER A 230 17.74 4.80 0.37
C SER A 230 18.62 3.69 0.94
N GLU A 231 19.19 3.86 2.15
CA GLU A 231 19.97 2.81 2.81
C GLU A 231 19.10 1.58 3.14
N LEU A 232 17.90 1.81 3.71
CA LEU A 232 16.94 0.75 3.98
C LEU A 232 16.59 -0.01 2.70
N GLN A 233 16.31 0.70 1.61
CA GLN A 233 16.00 0.11 0.31
C GLN A 233 17.17 -0.69 -0.28
N GLY A 234 18.41 -0.23 -0.12
CA GLY A 234 19.60 -0.97 -0.53
C GLY A 234 19.71 -2.32 0.16
N HIS A 235 19.49 -2.37 1.47
CA HIS A 235 19.48 -3.61 2.25
C HIS A 235 18.34 -4.54 1.85
N VAL A 236 17.12 -4.01 1.72
CA VAL A 236 15.94 -4.79 1.33
C VAL A 236 16.07 -5.32 -0.08
N GLY A 237 16.53 -4.50 -1.03
CA GLY A 237 16.78 -4.91 -2.42
C GLY A 237 17.81 -6.03 -2.52
N THR A 238 18.90 -5.93 -1.78
CA THR A 238 19.92 -6.99 -1.69
C THR A 238 19.34 -8.29 -1.14
N HIS A 239 18.51 -8.20 -0.10
CA HIS A 239 17.85 -9.37 0.47
C HIS A 239 16.86 -10.03 -0.50
N PHE A 240 16.15 -9.26 -1.31
CA PHE A 240 15.20 -9.76 -2.31
C PHE A 240 15.85 -10.18 -3.63
N ALA A 241 17.09 -9.80 -3.88
CA ALA A 241 17.79 -10.08 -5.14
C ALA A 241 17.69 -11.53 -5.63
N PRO A 242 17.80 -12.58 -4.78
CA PRO A 242 17.66 -13.96 -5.23
C PRO A 242 16.28 -14.29 -5.83
N ALA A 243 15.22 -13.59 -5.40
CA ALA A 243 13.85 -13.84 -5.85
C ALA A 243 13.40 -12.93 -7.01
N GLN A 244 14.13 -11.81 -7.26
CA GLN A 244 13.73 -10.84 -8.30
C GLN A 244 14.80 -10.54 -9.35
N CYS A 245 15.88 -11.34 -9.40
CA CYS A 245 16.98 -11.23 -10.37
C CYS A 245 17.78 -9.93 -10.28
N GLY A 246 17.92 -9.34 -9.10
CA GLY A 246 18.68 -8.10 -8.86
C GLY A 246 18.11 -7.31 -7.68
N SER A 247 18.72 -6.17 -7.36
CA SER A 247 18.24 -5.29 -6.29
C SER A 247 16.84 -4.70 -6.55
N TYR A 248 16.42 -4.68 -7.81
CA TYR A 248 15.11 -4.21 -8.26
C TYR A 248 14.39 -5.29 -9.08
N ALA A 249 13.09 -5.16 -9.22
CA ALA A 249 12.24 -6.13 -9.91
C ALA A 249 12.64 -6.39 -11.36
N ARG A 250 13.21 -5.40 -12.04
CA ARG A 250 13.62 -5.45 -13.46
C ARG A 250 14.74 -4.44 -13.74
N PRO A 251 15.56 -4.67 -14.79
CA PRO A 251 16.56 -3.68 -15.23
C PRO A 251 15.97 -2.32 -15.59
N ALA A 252 14.75 -2.29 -16.16
CA ALA A 252 14.04 -1.04 -16.47
C ALA A 252 13.72 -0.24 -15.18
N VAL A 253 13.39 -0.90 -14.09
CA VAL A 253 13.16 -0.27 -12.77
C VAL A 253 14.47 0.35 -12.27
N GLU A 254 15.57 -0.39 -12.34
CA GLU A 254 16.90 0.09 -11.94
C GLU A 254 17.34 1.33 -12.75
N SER A 255 17.08 1.35 -14.05
CA SER A 255 17.42 2.49 -14.91
C SER A 255 16.67 3.76 -14.50
N VAL A 256 15.37 3.62 -14.16
CA VAL A 256 14.57 4.74 -13.66
C VAL A 256 15.08 5.19 -12.28
N VAL A 257 15.39 4.28 -11.37
CA VAL A 257 15.93 4.62 -10.04
C VAL A 257 17.21 5.46 -10.19
N ARG A 258 18.18 5.01 -10.98
CA ARG A 258 19.43 5.75 -11.22
C ARG A 258 19.19 7.13 -11.82
N HIS A 259 18.21 7.25 -12.71
CA HIS A 259 17.85 8.56 -13.26
C HIS A 259 17.28 9.49 -12.18
N LEU A 260 16.34 9.00 -11.35
CA LEU A 260 15.76 9.81 -10.27
C LEU A 260 16.82 10.25 -9.24
N GLU A 261 17.78 9.38 -8.92
CA GLU A 261 18.93 9.74 -8.08
C GLU A 261 19.79 10.81 -8.73
N SER A 262 20.05 10.72 -10.05
CA SER A 262 20.81 11.75 -10.80
C SER A 262 20.07 13.09 -10.91
N GLU A 263 18.73 13.09 -10.81
CA GLU A 263 17.90 14.28 -10.71
C GLU A 263 17.93 14.93 -9.32
N GLY A 264 18.59 14.30 -8.34
CA GLY A 264 18.70 14.79 -6.97
C GLY A 264 17.48 14.54 -6.09
N LEU A 265 16.58 13.62 -6.50
CA LEU A 265 15.44 13.24 -5.67
C LEU A 265 15.88 12.42 -4.47
N SER A 266 15.24 12.64 -3.34
CA SER A 266 15.55 11.97 -2.07
C SER A 266 14.79 10.68 -1.90
N GLY A 267 15.40 9.68 -1.24
CA GLY A 267 14.72 8.47 -0.80
C GLY A 267 14.15 7.64 -1.94
N VAL A 268 14.87 7.54 -3.07
CA VAL A 268 14.43 6.74 -4.21
C VAL A 268 14.38 5.27 -3.83
N GLY A 269 13.28 4.60 -4.13
CA GLY A 269 13.10 3.19 -3.80
C GLY A 269 11.98 2.51 -4.57
N GLN A 270 11.96 1.17 -4.48
CA GLN A 270 10.91 0.32 -5.04
C GLN A 270 9.88 -0.04 -3.98
N SER A 271 8.61 0.09 -4.29
CA SER A 271 7.53 -0.30 -3.38
C SER A 271 7.29 -1.82 -3.42
N SER A 272 7.64 -2.52 -2.32
CA SER A 272 7.42 -3.97 -2.22
C SER A 272 8.15 -4.72 -3.35
N TRP A 273 7.47 -5.65 -4.05
CA TRP A 273 7.99 -6.37 -5.21
C TRP A 273 7.92 -5.56 -6.52
N GLY A 274 7.69 -4.25 -6.44
CA GLY A 274 7.59 -3.37 -7.58
C GLY A 274 6.40 -3.67 -8.52
N PRO A 275 6.44 -3.16 -9.74
CA PRO A 275 7.45 -2.29 -10.33
C PRO A 275 7.39 -0.81 -9.87
N ALA A 276 6.41 -0.38 -9.08
CA ALA A 276 6.32 1.01 -8.66
C ALA A 276 7.58 1.47 -7.93
N ILE A 277 8.11 2.59 -8.39
CA ILE A 277 9.21 3.33 -7.80
C ILE A 277 8.63 4.57 -7.13
N TYR A 278 9.23 5.02 -6.05
CA TYR A 278 8.90 6.27 -5.41
C TYR A 278 10.15 7.10 -5.14
N ALA A 279 9.96 8.41 -5.03
CA ALA A 279 10.98 9.37 -4.62
C ALA A 279 10.32 10.57 -3.95
N PHE A 280 11.08 11.35 -3.21
CA PHE A 280 10.60 12.49 -2.45
C PHE A 280 11.36 13.76 -2.84
N THR A 281 10.68 14.92 -2.73
CA THR A 281 11.28 16.23 -2.93
C THR A 281 10.49 17.31 -2.18
N ASP A 282 11.16 18.34 -1.73
CA ASP A 282 10.59 19.60 -1.24
C ASP A 282 10.69 20.73 -2.27
N GLU A 283 11.22 20.42 -3.47
CA GLU A 283 11.34 21.35 -4.58
C GLU A 283 10.00 21.90 -5.06
N PRO A 284 9.97 23.12 -5.63
CA PRO A 284 8.75 23.76 -6.09
C PRO A 284 8.13 23.03 -7.29
N ILE A 285 6.86 23.37 -7.58
CA ILE A 285 6.05 22.69 -8.60
C ILE A 285 6.69 22.73 -9.99
N GLU A 286 7.37 23.83 -10.34
CA GLU A 286 8.04 24.01 -11.63
C GLU A 286 9.14 22.94 -11.83
N ARG A 287 9.92 22.68 -10.79
CA ARG A 287 10.95 21.63 -10.81
C ARG A 287 10.30 20.24 -10.91
N ARG A 288 9.22 20.00 -10.18
CA ARG A 288 8.45 18.75 -10.24
C ARG A 288 7.91 18.47 -11.64
N VAL A 289 7.36 19.49 -12.31
CA VAL A 289 6.89 19.39 -13.71
C VAL A 289 8.04 19.07 -14.66
N ALA A 290 9.20 19.72 -14.48
CA ALA A 290 10.38 19.47 -15.30
C ALA A 290 10.92 18.03 -15.15
N VAL A 291 10.90 17.47 -13.93
CA VAL A 291 11.26 16.06 -13.68
C VAL A 291 10.33 15.12 -14.42
N LEU A 292 9.01 15.31 -14.33
CA LEU A 292 8.04 14.47 -15.07
C LEU A 292 8.28 14.50 -16.57
N LYS A 293 8.48 15.69 -17.13
CA LYS A 293 8.75 15.83 -18.57
C LYS A 293 9.99 15.03 -18.98
N ARG A 294 11.09 15.14 -18.24
CA ARG A 294 12.31 14.37 -18.55
C ARG A 294 12.10 12.86 -18.45
N LEU A 295 11.34 12.40 -17.45
CA LEU A 295 10.98 10.99 -17.33
C LEU A 295 10.19 10.49 -18.55
N HIS A 296 9.16 11.23 -18.98
CA HIS A 296 8.38 10.88 -20.15
C HIS A 296 9.25 10.87 -21.42
N ASP A 297 10.06 11.91 -21.62
CA ASP A 297 10.92 12.04 -22.80
C ASP A 297 12.00 10.94 -22.86
N GLN A 298 12.61 10.58 -21.72
CA GLN A 298 13.72 9.64 -21.67
C GLN A 298 13.28 8.18 -21.68
N PHE A 299 12.18 7.84 -21.02
CA PHE A 299 11.73 6.45 -20.85
C PHE A 299 10.48 6.10 -21.67
N GLY A 300 9.92 7.04 -22.42
CA GLY A 300 8.71 6.83 -23.22
C GLY A 300 7.51 6.41 -22.36
N LEU A 301 7.41 6.93 -21.12
CA LEU A 301 6.35 6.55 -20.20
C LEU A 301 5.02 7.18 -20.62
N ALA A 302 3.92 6.44 -20.45
CA ALA A 302 2.57 7.00 -20.58
C ALA A 302 2.31 8.05 -19.47
N ALA A 303 1.43 9.00 -19.71
CA ALA A 303 1.17 10.11 -18.78
C ALA A 303 0.76 9.62 -17.38
N GLU A 304 0.00 8.55 -17.32
CA GLU A 304 -0.46 7.91 -16.08
C GLU A 304 0.60 7.03 -15.39
N ALA A 305 1.72 6.75 -16.05
CA ALA A 305 2.79 5.90 -15.52
C ALA A 305 3.77 6.66 -14.61
N ALA A 306 3.78 7.99 -14.62
CA ALA A 306 4.60 8.80 -13.74
C ALA A 306 3.79 10.03 -13.28
N PHE A 307 3.70 10.24 -11.99
CA PHE A 307 2.88 11.32 -11.43
C PHE A 307 3.37 11.75 -10.04
N TRP A 308 3.09 12.99 -9.70
CA TRP A 308 3.25 13.51 -8.33
C TRP A 308 1.98 13.28 -7.53
N THR A 309 2.15 12.92 -6.28
CA THR A 309 1.08 12.73 -5.31
C THR A 309 1.49 13.31 -3.95
N ALA A 310 0.58 13.26 -2.99
CA ALA A 310 0.81 13.66 -1.61
C ALA A 310 0.59 12.46 -0.67
N ALA A 311 1.10 12.55 0.55
CA ALA A 311 0.75 11.61 1.58
C ALA A 311 -0.73 11.76 1.96
N ARG A 312 -1.41 10.64 2.15
CA ARG A 312 -2.79 10.61 2.66
C ARG A 312 -2.76 10.69 4.19
N PRO A 313 -3.16 11.82 4.79
CA PRO A 313 -3.05 12.01 6.24
C PRO A 313 -4.07 11.20 7.04
N GLN A 314 -5.16 10.79 6.41
CA GLN A 314 -6.23 10.00 6.98
C GLN A 314 -6.40 8.68 6.24
N GLY A 315 -7.01 7.70 6.90
CA GLY A 315 -7.35 6.41 6.30
C GLY A 315 -8.43 6.51 5.23
N ALA A 316 -9.01 5.37 4.90
CA ALA A 316 -10.12 5.29 3.96
C ALA A 316 -11.34 6.05 4.51
N THR A 317 -12.05 6.71 3.61
CA THR A 317 -13.28 7.45 3.93
C THR A 317 -14.48 6.70 3.39
N LEU A 318 -15.45 6.43 4.26
CA LEU A 318 -16.75 5.85 3.90
C LEU A 318 -17.85 6.86 4.20
N THR A 319 -18.63 7.22 3.19
CA THR A 319 -19.81 8.08 3.34
C THR A 319 -21.07 7.33 2.97
N ARG A 320 -22.17 7.66 3.64
CA ARG A 320 -23.50 7.09 3.43
C ARG A 320 -24.43 8.17 2.89
N GLN A 321 -25.00 7.94 1.73
CA GLN A 321 -25.98 8.82 1.11
C GLN A 321 -27.36 8.16 1.17
N LEU A 322 -28.34 8.88 1.69
CA LEU A 322 -29.75 8.47 1.68
C LEU A 322 -30.41 9.11 0.46
N THR A 323 -30.75 8.31 -0.53
CA THR A 323 -31.58 8.78 -1.64
C THR A 323 -33.04 8.79 -1.16
N VAL A 324 -33.58 9.97 -0.88
CA VAL A 324 -34.98 10.14 -0.66
C VAL A 324 -35.65 10.02 -2.03
N CYS A 325 -36.40 8.95 -2.28
CA CYS A 325 -37.36 8.94 -3.38
C CYS A 325 -38.45 9.94 -3.00
N LEU A 326 -38.49 11.10 -3.64
CA LEU A 326 -39.69 11.93 -3.65
C LEU A 326 -40.74 11.13 -4.43
N LEU A 327 -41.72 10.59 -3.70
CA LEU A 327 -42.93 9.98 -4.24
C LEU A 327 -43.80 11.06 -4.87
#